data_d53c2edaa2b8c4712d94c1469ea7cab3
#
_entry.id   d53c2edaa2b8c4712d94c1469ea7cab3
#
_cell.length_a   1.000
_cell.length_b   1.000
_cell.length_c   1.000
_cell.angle_alpha   90.00
_cell.angle_beta   90.00
_cell.angle_gamma   90.00
#
_symmetry.space_group_name_H-M   'P 1'
#
loop_
_entity.id
_entity.type
_entity.pdbx_description
1 polymer ?
#
loop_
_entity_poly.entity_id
_entity_poly.type
_entity_poly.pdbx_seq_one_letter_code
_entity_poly.pdbx_strand_id
1 'polypeptide(L)'
;MKLPIRLFLMSLVVAGSANAAMVAKNLDYDVGGKKMQSVLVYDDAAKTPRPGLVMTPDWLGINADNIALAKQIAGKDYVVLVADVYGADVRPKNPDEAGAATKNMYAHRGDLRARIGAALDQLKAQGGKAPLDGKHWGAFGFCFGGATTLELARGAGEVAGVVSFHGNLASDPALKDNIKAKVLVLHGADDKFESPEQIAGFQQEMRDAGADWQFLSYGGAVHCFAIPTADGKVPGCKYDERTAKRAFAQMHQFFGEIFEAK
;
A
#
# COMPACT_ATOMS: atom_id res chain seq x y z
N MET A 1 47.07 1.32 -60.67
CA MET A 1 45.69 1.69 -60.33
C MET A 1 45.49 1.39 -58.84
N LYS A 2 45.52 2.43 -57.96
CA LYS A 2 45.45 2.22 -56.48
C LYS A 2 44.03 2.63 -56.08
N LEU A 3 43.24 1.70 -55.54
CA LEU A 3 41.92 1.93 -54.93
C LEU A 3 42.08 2.58 -53.55
N PRO A 4 41.31 3.59 -53.17
CA PRO A 4 41.34 4.13 -51.81
C PRO A 4 40.44 3.30 -50.89
N ILE A 5 40.98 2.88 -49.79
CA ILE A 5 40.29 2.23 -48.66
C ILE A 5 39.50 3.35 -47.94
N ARG A 6 38.17 3.34 -48.02
CA ARG A 6 37.29 4.19 -47.19
C ARG A 6 37.12 3.54 -45.83
N LEU A 7 37.71 4.14 -44.81
CA LEU A 7 37.45 3.81 -43.41
C LEU A 7 36.05 4.28 -43.02
N PHE A 8 35.16 3.34 -42.77
CA PHE A 8 33.81 3.65 -42.18
C PHE A 8 33.97 3.73 -40.66
N LEU A 9 34.01 4.95 -40.13
CA LEU A 9 33.88 5.15 -38.67
C LEU A 9 32.45 4.82 -38.24
N MET A 10 32.28 3.67 -37.61
CA MET A 10 31.01 3.28 -36.96
C MET A 10 30.98 3.94 -35.58
N SER A 11 30.24 5.04 -35.46
CA SER A 11 29.98 5.69 -34.17
C SER A 11 29.14 4.78 -33.32
N LEU A 12 29.75 4.19 -32.29
CA LEU A 12 29.06 3.43 -31.25
C LEU A 12 28.25 4.43 -30.42
N VAL A 13 26.93 4.52 -30.66
CA VAL A 13 26.02 5.22 -29.76
C VAL A 13 25.86 4.32 -28.53
N VAL A 14 26.58 4.62 -27.46
CA VAL A 14 26.34 4.05 -26.13
C VAL A 14 25.03 4.64 -25.65
N ALA A 15 23.94 3.91 -25.84
CA ALA A 15 22.69 4.20 -25.16
C ALA A 15 22.95 4.01 -23.65
N GLY A 16 23.21 5.11 -22.97
CA GLY A 16 23.27 5.13 -21.52
C GLY A 16 21.93 4.64 -20.98
N SER A 17 21.91 3.51 -20.31
CA SER A 17 20.78 3.07 -19.50
C SER A 17 20.53 4.18 -18.48
N ALA A 18 19.48 4.98 -18.65
CA ALA A 18 19.04 5.89 -17.60
C ALA A 18 18.72 5.00 -16.40
N ASN A 19 19.54 5.07 -15.35
CA ASN A 19 19.24 4.43 -14.07
C ASN A 19 17.93 5.04 -13.60
N ALA A 20 16.89 4.21 -13.47
CA ALA A 20 15.62 4.60 -12.90
C ALA A 20 15.85 5.25 -11.52
N ALA A 21 15.54 6.54 -11.40
CA ALA A 21 15.66 7.25 -10.14
C ALA A 21 14.30 7.24 -9.45
N MET A 22 14.20 6.45 -8.35
CA MET A 22 12.99 6.43 -7.53
C MET A 22 12.82 7.77 -6.80
N VAL A 23 11.86 8.56 -7.24
CA VAL A 23 11.44 9.80 -6.60
C VAL A 23 10.72 9.49 -5.29
N ALA A 24 10.95 10.31 -4.26
CA ALA A 24 10.13 10.37 -3.06
C ALA A 24 9.87 11.86 -2.76
N LYS A 25 8.62 12.30 -2.89
CA LYS A 25 8.23 13.71 -2.77
C LYS A 25 7.14 13.87 -1.73
N ASN A 26 7.36 14.78 -0.77
CA ASN A 26 6.34 15.12 0.21
C ASN A 26 5.16 15.85 -0.45
N LEU A 27 3.96 15.50 -0.01
CA LEU A 27 2.71 16.17 -0.34
C LEU A 27 2.05 16.62 0.96
N ASP A 28 1.98 17.94 1.13
CA ASP A 28 1.32 18.57 2.27
C ASP A 28 -0.13 18.92 1.91
N TYR A 29 -1.06 18.60 2.80
CA TYR A 29 -2.49 18.90 2.65
C TYR A 29 -3.17 18.98 4.01
N ASP A 30 -4.46 19.33 4.03
CA ASP A 30 -5.24 19.47 5.26
C ASP A 30 -6.45 18.55 5.23
N VAL A 31 -6.78 17.94 6.37
CA VAL A 31 -8.00 17.15 6.56
C VAL A 31 -8.65 17.57 7.86
N GLY A 32 -9.76 18.30 7.75
CA GLY A 32 -10.50 18.75 8.93
C GLY A 32 -9.69 19.63 9.90
N GLY A 33 -8.78 20.47 9.38
CA GLY A 33 -7.89 21.32 10.15
C GLY A 33 -6.62 20.62 10.65
N LYS A 34 -6.45 19.33 10.39
CA LYS A 34 -5.21 18.58 10.70
C LYS A 34 -4.28 18.58 9.50
N LYS A 35 -3.05 19.05 9.70
CA LYS A 35 -1.99 19.00 8.68
C LYS A 35 -1.55 17.57 8.47
N MET A 36 -1.50 17.15 7.21
CA MET A 36 -1.04 15.84 6.77
C MET A 36 0.19 16.01 5.87
N GLN A 37 1.11 15.06 5.90
CA GLN A 37 2.25 15.02 5.00
C GLN A 37 2.46 13.58 4.51
N SER A 38 1.93 13.28 3.34
CA SER A 38 2.13 12.00 2.64
C SER A 38 3.38 12.03 1.76
N VAL A 39 3.85 10.87 1.30
CA VAL A 39 5.03 10.77 0.44
C VAL A 39 4.67 10.08 -0.87
N LEU A 40 4.77 10.80 -2.00
CA LEU A 40 4.57 10.25 -3.33
C LEU A 40 5.86 9.59 -3.81
N VAL A 41 5.76 8.34 -4.26
CA VAL A 41 6.88 7.51 -4.71
C VAL A 41 6.62 6.97 -6.10
N TYR A 42 7.55 7.15 -7.03
CA TYR A 42 7.49 6.62 -8.40
C TYR A 42 8.85 6.64 -9.08
N ASP A 43 8.98 5.88 -10.15
CA ASP A 43 10.14 5.92 -11.05
C ASP A 43 9.97 7.08 -12.07
N ASP A 44 10.84 8.09 -12.03
CA ASP A 44 10.80 9.28 -12.90
C ASP A 44 11.24 8.99 -14.33
N ALA A 45 11.92 7.87 -14.57
CA ALA A 45 12.24 7.40 -15.93
C ALA A 45 11.05 6.71 -16.62
N ALA A 46 9.92 6.56 -15.92
CA ALA A 46 8.73 5.94 -16.48
C ALA A 46 8.13 6.74 -17.64
N LYS A 47 8.11 6.14 -18.81
CA LYS A 47 7.51 6.74 -20.03
C LYS A 47 6.06 6.32 -20.25
N THR A 48 5.61 5.29 -19.58
CA THR A 48 4.24 4.75 -19.68
C THR A 48 3.45 5.08 -18.42
N PRO A 49 2.18 5.52 -18.57
CA PRO A 49 1.29 5.69 -17.43
C PRO A 49 1.08 4.39 -16.64
N ARG A 50 0.89 4.52 -15.33
CA ARG A 50 0.80 3.41 -14.37
C ARG A 50 -0.37 3.57 -13.43
N PRO A 51 -0.90 2.47 -12.87
CA PRO A 51 -1.88 2.53 -11.79
C PRO A 51 -1.34 3.28 -10.57
N GLY A 52 -2.24 3.95 -9.86
CA GLY A 52 -1.95 4.61 -8.60
C GLY A 52 -2.39 3.77 -7.40
N LEU A 53 -1.50 3.57 -6.44
CA LEU A 53 -1.78 2.84 -5.20
C LEU A 53 -1.57 3.73 -3.99
N VAL A 54 -2.53 3.74 -3.06
CA VAL A 54 -2.32 4.29 -1.72
C VAL A 54 -1.75 3.19 -0.84
N MET A 55 -0.58 3.42 -0.25
CA MET A 55 0.02 2.56 0.76
C MET A 55 -0.20 3.16 2.14
N THR A 56 -0.85 2.44 3.03
CA THR A 56 -0.87 2.80 4.44
C THR A 56 0.19 1.99 5.18
N PRO A 57 1.20 2.66 5.80
CA PRO A 57 2.26 1.99 6.53
C PRO A 57 1.75 1.30 7.80
N ASP A 58 2.64 0.57 8.45
CA ASP A 58 2.37 -0.02 9.76
C ASP A 58 2.16 1.04 10.86
N TRP A 59 2.06 0.59 12.10
CA TRP A 59 1.81 1.44 13.25
C TRP A 59 2.85 2.53 13.52
N LEU A 60 4.06 2.41 12.97
CA LEU A 60 5.09 3.46 13.07
C LEU A 60 4.85 4.62 12.10
N GLY A 61 3.87 4.50 11.18
CA GLY A 61 3.53 5.56 10.24
C GLY A 61 4.63 5.82 9.21
N ILE A 62 4.71 7.05 8.71
CA ILE A 62 5.70 7.43 7.70
C ILE A 62 7.09 7.54 8.33
N ASN A 63 7.99 6.67 7.87
CA ASN A 63 9.40 6.63 8.24
C ASN A 63 10.25 6.17 7.04
N ALA A 64 11.58 6.15 7.22
CA ALA A 64 12.52 5.80 6.15
C ALA A 64 12.31 4.36 5.63
N ASP A 65 12.01 3.40 6.51
CA ASP A 65 11.84 1.99 6.15
C ASP A 65 10.57 1.78 5.34
N ASN A 66 9.46 2.40 5.74
CA ASN A 66 8.20 2.35 5.02
C ASN A 66 8.29 3.05 3.65
N ILE A 67 9.05 4.15 3.54
CA ILE A 67 9.34 4.79 2.25
C ILE A 67 10.22 3.88 1.37
N ALA A 68 11.22 3.18 1.94
CA ALA A 68 12.05 2.24 1.20
C ALA A 68 11.22 1.06 0.69
N LEU A 69 10.32 0.51 1.50
CA LEU A 69 9.38 -0.55 1.09
C LEU A 69 8.45 -0.06 -0.03
N ALA A 70 7.92 1.16 0.08
CA ALA A 70 7.09 1.76 -0.97
C ALA A 70 7.85 1.90 -2.29
N LYS A 71 9.14 2.27 -2.26
CA LYS A 71 10.00 2.33 -3.46
C LYS A 71 10.17 0.97 -4.11
N GLN A 72 10.37 -0.10 -3.31
CA GLN A 72 10.49 -1.46 -3.84
C GLN A 72 9.18 -1.93 -4.50
N ILE A 73 8.02 -1.64 -3.87
CA ILE A 73 6.71 -2.03 -4.40
C ILE A 73 6.35 -1.20 -5.64
N ALA A 74 6.59 0.11 -5.62
CA ALA A 74 6.35 0.96 -6.78
C ALA A 74 7.11 0.45 -8.01
N GLY A 75 8.40 0.20 -7.85
CA GLY A 75 9.25 -0.32 -8.91
C GLY A 75 8.97 0.38 -10.25
N LYS A 76 8.77 -0.40 -11.28
CA LYS A 76 8.35 0.06 -12.60
C LYS A 76 6.83 -0.04 -12.86
N ASP A 77 6.05 -0.53 -11.89
CA ASP A 77 4.67 -0.97 -12.12
C ASP A 77 3.62 -0.01 -11.56
N TYR A 78 3.96 0.77 -10.52
CA TYR A 78 3.00 1.64 -9.83
C TYR A 78 3.54 3.04 -9.54
N VAL A 79 2.62 3.97 -9.31
CA VAL A 79 2.83 5.20 -8.55
C VAL A 79 2.23 4.98 -7.17
N VAL A 80 3.02 5.11 -6.10
CA VAL A 80 2.58 4.83 -4.73
C VAL A 80 2.55 6.10 -3.90
N LEU A 81 1.45 6.36 -3.21
CA LEU A 81 1.37 7.39 -2.17
C LEU A 81 1.40 6.71 -0.81
N VAL A 82 2.47 6.91 -0.05
CA VAL A 82 2.55 6.53 1.36
C VAL A 82 1.72 7.51 2.17
N ALA A 83 0.57 7.05 2.66
CA ALA A 83 -0.44 7.91 3.28
C ALA A 83 -0.07 8.25 4.72
N ASP A 84 -0.13 9.55 5.04
CA ASP A 84 -0.16 10.02 6.42
C ASP A 84 -1.60 9.96 6.95
N VAL A 85 -1.83 9.15 7.97
CA VAL A 85 -3.14 9.06 8.63
C VAL A 85 -3.08 9.51 10.09
N TYR A 86 -1.88 9.83 10.59
CA TYR A 86 -1.72 10.36 11.95
C TYR A 86 -1.74 11.89 11.99
N GLY A 87 -1.10 12.52 11.03
CA GLY A 87 -0.84 13.95 10.94
C GLY A 87 0.65 14.25 10.89
N ALA A 88 1.01 15.35 10.25
CA ALA A 88 2.40 15.74 10.00
C ALA A 88 3.24 15.92 11.29
N ASP A 89 2.60 16.21 12.40
CA ASP A 89 3.19 16.38 13.74
C ASP A 89 3.28 15.07 14.55
N VAL A 90 2.74 13.93 14.02
CA VAL A 90 2.74 12.63 14.71
C VAL A 90 3.62 11.66 13.94
N ARG A 91 4.83 11.43 14.46
CA ARG A 91 5.82 10.49 13.89
C ARG A 91 6.35 9.60 15.02
N PRO A 92 5.65 8.47 15.31
CA PRO A 92 6.04 7.57 16.39
C PRO A 92 7.48 7.09 16.24
N LYS A 93 8.24 7.09 17.32
CA LYS A 93 9.66 6.68 17.35
C LYS A 93 9.90 5.40 18.14
N ASN A 94 8.89 4.93 18.85
CA ASN A 94 8.95 3.75 19.70
C ASN A 94 7.56 3.08 19.79
N PRO A 95 7.48 1.85 20.31
CA PRO A 95 6.23 1.10 20.44
C PRO A 95 5.13 1.81 21.26
N ASP A 96 5.50 2.55 22.31
CA ASP A 96 4.52 3.23 23.16
C ASP A 96 3.82 4.37 22.41
N GLU A 97 4.60 5.19 21.69
CA GLU A 97 4.07 6.26 20.85
C GLU A 97 3.21 5.70 19.71
N ALA A 98 3.66 4.63 19.07
CA ALA A 98 2.93 3.96 18.00
C ALA A 98 1.61 3.35 18.51
N GLY A 99 1.65 2.70 19.68
CA GLY A 99 0.46 2.16 20.33
C GLY A 99 -0.56 3.25 20.71
N ALA A 100 -0.10 4.39 21.20
CA ALA A 100 -0.97 5.53 21.51
C ALA A 100 -1.60 6.13 20.25
N ALA A 101 -0.82 6.28 19.16
CA ALA A 101 -1.30 6.81 17.89
C ALA A 101 -2.36 5.89 17.26
N THR A 102 -2.11 4.58 17.18
CA THR A 102 -3.05 3.60 16.64
C THR A 102 -4.32 3.49 17.47
N LYS A 103 -4.21 3.47 18.81
CA LYS A 103 -5.35 3.45 19.72
C LYS A 103 -6.27 4.66 19.48
N ASN A 104 -5.68 5.84 19.31
CA ASN A 104 -6.44 7.05 18.99
C ASN A 104 -7.18 6.91 17.67
N MET A 105 -6.54 6.40 16.62
CA MET A 105 -7.19 6.21 15.32
C MET A 105 -8.29 5.16 15.35
N TYR A 106 -8.11 4.06 16.07
CA TYR A 106 -9.16 3.06 16.24
C TYR A 106 -10.36 3.57 17.04
N ALA A 107 -10.14 4.49 17.97
CA ALA A 107 -11.24 5.17 18.68
C ALA A 107 -11.99 6.19 17.80
N HIS A 108 -11.36 6.68 16.72
CA HIS A 108 -11.89 7.69 15.81
C HIS A 108 -11.87 7.20 14.36
N ARG A 109 -12.50 6.04 14.07
CA ARG A 109 -12.51 5.43 12.72
C ARG A 109 -13.08 6.32 11.64
N GLY A 110 -13.99 7.23 11.98
CA GLY A 110 -14.49 8.26 11.06
C GLY A 110 -13.39 9.16 10.53
N ASP A 111 -12.52 9.64 11.43
CA ASP A 111 -11.34 10.43 11.04
C ASP A 111 -10.35 9.61 10.22
N LEU A 112 -10.15 8.34 10.60
CA LEU A 112 -9.26 7.44 9.85
C LEU A 112 -9.74 7.27 8.40
N ARG A 113 -11.06 7.04 8.19
CA ARG A 113 -11.68 6.98 6.86
C ARG A 113 -11.52 8.29 6.08
N ALA A 114 -11.76 9.43 6.73
CA ALA A 114 -11.59 10.73 6.10
C ALA A 114 -10.14 10.97 5.65
N ARG A 115 -9.16 10.62 6.48
CA ARG A 115 -7.74 10.82 6.20
C ARG A 115 -7.22 9.91 5.07
N ILE A 116 -7.59 8.63 5.07
CA ILE A 116 -7.18 7.72 3.98
C ILE A 116 -7.91 8.06 2.67
N GLY A 117 -9.16 8.51 2.72
CA GLY A 117 -9.90 9.03 1.56
C GLY A 117 -9.22 10.27 0.98
N ALA A 118 -8.86 11.23 1.83
CA ALA A 118 -8.12 12.42 1.39
C ALA A 118 -6.75 12.08 0.78
N ALA A 119 -6.03 11.07 1.30
CA ALA A 119 -4.79 10.59 0.69
C ALA A 119 -5.04 10.04 -0.73
N LEU A 120 -6.12 9.31 -0.96
CA LEU A 120 -6.52 8.87 -2.30
C LEU A 120 -6.78 10.06 -3.23
N ASP A 121 -7.48 11.08 -2.76
CA ASP A 121 -7.74 12.29 -3.53
C ASP A 121 -6.45 13.04 -3.87
N GLN A 122 -5.49 13.10 -2.93
CA GLN A 122 -4.17 13.68 -3.18
C GLN A 122 -3.38 12.89 -4.22
N LEU A 123 -3.46 11.55 -4.23
CA LEU A 123 -2.84 10.73 -5.27
C LEU A 123 -3.49 11.03 -6.64
N LYS A 124 -4.81 11.04 -6.73
CA LYS A 124 -5.56 11.38 -7.97
C LYS A 124 -5.18 12.77 -8.50
N ALA A 125 -4.97 13.74 -7.61
CA ALA A 125 -4.57 15.12 -7.97
C ALA A 125 -3.13 15.23 -8.52
N GLN A 126 -2.33 14.15 -8.48
CA GLN A 126 -1.01 14.11 -9.12
C GLN A 126 -1.06 13.75 -10.61
N GLY A 127 -2.23 13.56 -11.20
CA GLY A 127 -2.40 13.41 -12.64
C GLY A 127 -1.68 14.53 -13.42
N GLY A 128 -0.91 14.17 -14.46
CA GLY A 128 -0.08 15.11 -15.22
C GLY A 128 1.21 15.58 -14.54
N LYS A 129 1.43 15.25 -13.25
CA LYS A 129 2.65 15.57 -12.48
C LYS A 129 3.48 14.32 -12.14
N ALA A 130 2.85 13.17 -12.10
CA ALA A 130 3.44 11.85 -11.95
C ALA A 130 2.92 10.95 -13.09
N PRO A 131 3.58 9.83 -13.41
CA PRO A 131 3.19 8.94 -14.51
C PRO A 131 1.97 8.08 -14.15
N LEU A 132 0.86 8.70 -13.78
CA LEU A 132 -0.42 8.07 -13.46
C LEU A 132 -1.25 7.86 -14.72
N ASP A 133 -1.93 6.71 -14.82
CA ASP A 133 -2.84 6.42 -15.94
C ASP A 133 -4.21 7.11 -15.80
N GLY A 134 -4.52 7.63 -14.61
CA GLY A 134 -5.75 8.36 -14.32
C GLY A 134 -7.01 7.49 -14.23
N LYS A 135 -6.88 6.17 -14.26
CA LYS A 135 -8.00 5.23 -14.33
C LYS A 135 -7.97 4.16 -13.24
N HIS A 136 -6.80 3.63 -12.92
CA HIS A 136 -6.65 2.48 -12.04
C HIS A 136 -6.13 2.90 -10.67
N TRP A 137 -6.99 2.77 -9.68
CA TRP A 137 -6.74 3.15 -8.29
C TRP A 137 -6.93 1.97 -7.38
N GLY A 138 -5.97 1.74 -6.50
CA GLY A 138 -6.04 0.71 -5.48
C GLY A 138 -5.44 1.19 -4.16
N ALA A 139 -5.55 0.38 -3.13
CA ALA A 139 -4.89 0.64 -1.85
C ALA A 139 -4.37 -0.66 -1.23
N PHE A 140 -3.28 -0.56 -0.49
CA PHE A 140 -2.76 -1.66 0.31
C PHE A 140 -2.12 -1.13 1.59
N GLY A 141 -1.96 -2.00 2.58
CA GLY A 141 -1.33 -1.59 3.82
C GLY A 141 -0.94 -2.76 4.71
N PHE A 142 -0.14 -2.44 5.73
CA PHE A 142 0.51 -3.41 6.61
C PHE A 142 0.09 -3.21 8.05
N CYS A 143 -0.25 -4.27 8.78
CA CYS A 143 -0.63 -4.18 10.19
C CYS A 143 -1.77 -3.16 10.40
N PHE A 144 -1.56 -2.10 11.17
CA PHE A 144 -2.49 -0.97 11.28
C PHE A 144 -2.90 -0.40 9.91
N GLY A 145 -1.97 -0.30 8.96
CA GLY A 145 -2.25 0.13 7.60
C GLY A 145 -3.13 -0.84 6.82
N GLY A 146 -3.00 -2.15 7.08
CA GLY A 146 -3.90 -3.17 6.51
C GLY A 146 -5.34 -2.96 6.97
N ALA A 147 -5.55 -2.71 8.27
CA ALA A 147 -6.86 -2.32 8.79
C ALA A 147 -7.37 -1.01 8.18
N THR A 148 -6.47 -0.03 7.99
CA THR A 148 -6.83 1.27 7.40
C THR A 148 -7.30 1.15 5.95
N THR A 149 -6.74 0.23 5.16
CA THR A 149 -7.22 0.00 3.78
C THR A 149 -8.62 -0.63 3.77
N LEU A 150 -8.95 -1.47 4.75
CA LEU A 150 -10.32 -1.97 4.93
C LEU A 150 -11.28 -0.83 5.31
N GLU A 151 -10.83 0.13 6.13
CA GLU A 151 -11.62 1.32 6.44
C GLU A 151 -11.83 2.23 5.21
N LEU A 152 -10.89 2.28 4.26
CA LEU A 152 -11.12 2.97 2.98
C LEU A 152 -12.25 2.32 2.18
N ALA A 153 -12.30 0.99 2.11
CA ALA A 153 -13.39 0.28 1.44
C ALA A 153 -14.73 0.52 2.16
N ARG A 154 -14.77 0.45 3.50
CA ARG A 154 -15.94 0.76 4.32
C ARG A 154 -16.40 2.22 4.21
N GLY A 155 -15.48 3.13 3.92
CA GLY A 155 -15.76 4.55 3.66
C GLY A 155 -16.20 4.85 2.24
N ALA A 156 -16.54 3.84 1.43
CA ALA A 156 -16.90 3.97 0.01
C ALA A 156 -15.80 4.62 -0.84
N GLY A 157 -14.52 4.39 -0.50
CA GLY A 157 -13.39 4.88 -1.29
C GLY A 157 -13.46 4.36 -2.73
N GLU A 158 -13.31 5.27 -3.70
CA GLU A 158 -13.37 4.95 -5.13
C GLU A 158 -12.07 4.30 -5.61
N VAL A 159 -11.86 3.06 -5.22
CA VAL A 159 -10.75 2.19 -5.64
C VAL A 159 -11.28 0.88 -6.21
N ALA A 160 -10.57 0.30 -7.18
CA ALA A 160 -10.93 -0.99 -7.75
C ALA A 160 -10.78 -2.12 -6.71
N GLY A 161 -9.78 -2.02 -5.84
CA GLY A 161 -9.58 -3.00 -4.79
C GLY A 161 -8.63 -2.54 -3.70
N VAL A 162 -8.68 -3.27 -2.57
CA VAL A 162 -7.84 -3.06 -1.40
C VAL A 162 -7.14 -4.35 -0.98
N VAL A 163 -5.90 -4.24 -0.50
CA VAL A 163 -5.11 -5.38 0.00
C VAL A 163 -4.66 -5.13 1.43
N SER A 164 -5.04 -6.01 2.35
CA SER A 164 -4.63 -5.97 3.75
C SER A 164 -3.59 -7.04 4.05
N PHE A 165 -2.36 -6.63 4.37
CA PHE A 165 -1.32 -7.51 4.88
C PHE A 165 -1.38 -7.54 6.39
N HIS A 166 -1.65 -8.71 6.99
CA HIS A 166 -1.74 -8.92 8.43
C HIS A 166 -2.38 -7.75 9.21
N GLY A 167 -3.46 -7.18 8.64
CA GLY A 167 -4.19 -6.08 9.27
C GLY A 167 -5.22 -6.56 10.26
N ASN A 168 -5.59 -5.69 11.20
CA ASN A 168 -6.70 -5.99 12.11
C ASN A 168 -8.02 -6.14 11.36
N LEU A 169 -8.73 -7.21 11.65
CA LEU A 169 -9.93 -7.66 10.94
C LEU A 169 -11.25 -7.33 11.68
N ALA A 170 -11.20 -6.46 12.70
CA ALA A 170 -12.41 -6.04 13.38
C ALA A 170 -13.44 -5.50 12.37
N SER A 171 -14.60 -6.15 12.31
CA SER A 171 -15.67 -5.82 11.38
C SER A 171 -16.48 -4.58 11.83
N ASP A 172 -17.09 -3.92 10.86
CA ASP A 172 -18.08 -2.86 11.09
C ASP A 172 -19.32 -3.13 10.21
N PRO A 173 -20.24 -4.01 10.66
CA PRO A 173 -21.39 -4.44 9.87
C PRO A 173 -22.32 -3.30 9.43
N ALA A 174 -22.29 -2.16 10.13
CA ALA A 174 -23.10 -0.98 9.76
C ALA A 174 -22.63 -0.35 8.44
N LEU A 175 -21.42 -0.62 8.00
CA LEU A 175 -20.81 -0.05 6.78
C LEU A 175 -20.71 -1.04 5.61
N LYS A 176 -21.20 -2.26 5.75
CA LYS A 176 -21.09 -3.31 4.72
C LYS A 176 -21.61 -2.87 3.35
N ASP A 177 -22.67 -2.09 3.30
CA ASP A 177 -23.29 -1.65 2.03
C ASP A 177 -22.43 -0.66 1.24
N ASN A 178 -21.40 -0.07 1.88
CA ASN A 178 -20.43 0.82 1.25
C ASN A 178 -19.32 0.09 0.51
N ILE A 179 -19.08 -1.19 0.82
CA ILE A 179 -17.96 -1.96 0.27
C ILE A 179 -18.25 -2.30 -1.19
N LYS A 180 -17.64 -1.55 -2.11
CA LYS A 180 -17.71 -1.76 -3.56
C LYS A 180 -16.37 -2.23 -4.14
N ALA A 181 -15.28 -1.92 -3.44
CA ALA A 181 -13.95 -2.37 -3.80
C ALA A 181 -13.82 -3.89 -3.64
N LYS A 182 -13.06 -4.54 -4.53
CA LYS A 182 -12.63 -5.93 -4.31
C LYS A 182 -11.64 -5.98 -3.14
N VAL A 183 -11.66 -7.07 -2.37
CA VAL A 183 -10.88 -7.16 -1.13
C VAL A 183 -9.97 -8.38 -1.14
N LEU A 184 -8.68 -8.17 -0.89
CA LEU A 184 -7.72 -9.25 -0.67
C LEU A 184 -7.14 -9.13 0.75
N VAL A 185 -7.25 -10.19 1.55
CA VAL A 185 -6.59 -10.31 2.85
C VAL A 185 -5.48 -11.34 2.77
N LEU A 186 -4.28 -10.95 3.21
CA LEU A 186 -3.08 -11.77 3.29
C LEU A 186 -2.71 -11.92 4.77
N HIS A 187 -3.03 -13.08 5.35
CA HIS A 187 -3.03 -13.32 6.79
C HIS A 187 -1.97 -14.36 7.18
N GLY A 188 -1.31 -14.18 8.31
CA GLY A 188 -0.44 -15.20 8.91
C GLY A 188 -1.29 -16.19 9.70
N ALA A 189 -1.23 -17.49 9.38
CA ALA A 189 -2.06 -18.50 10.06
C ALA A 189 -1.77 -18.62 11.57
N ASP A 190 -0.56 -18.23 11.98
CA ASP A 190 -0.12 -18.26 13.39
C ASP A 190 -0.13 -16.85 14.01
N ASP A 191 -0.80 -15.89 13.38
CA ASP A 191 -0.97 -14.53 13.87
C ASP A 191 -1.94 -14.52 15.06
N LYS A 192 -1.42 -14.23 16.25
CA LYS A 192 -2.19 -14.19 17.50
C LYS A 192 -2.82 -12.82 17.80
N PHE A 193 -2.57 -11.81 16.96
CA PHE A 193 -3.21 -10.50 17.12
C PHE A 193 -4.65 -10.49 16.56
N GLU A 194 -5.00 -11.50 15.75
CA GLU A 194 -6.36 -11.67 15.23
C GLU A 194 -6.97 -12.97 15.76
N SER A 195 -8.09 -12.85 16.48
CA SER A 195 -8.78 -14.03 16.99
C SER A 195 -9.57 -14.77 15.89
N PRO A 196 -9.85 -16.06 16.05
CA PRO A 196 -10.74 -16.80 15.14
C PRO A 196 -12.11 -16.10 14.94
N GLU A 197 -12.63 -15.47 16.00
CA GLU A 197 -13.91 -14.76 15.97
C GLU A 197 -13.83 -13.49 15.12
N GLN A 198 -12.71 -12.75 15.17
CA GLN A 198 -12.48 -11.58 14.31
C GLN A 198 -12.38 -12.00 12.84
N ILE A 199 -11.67 -13.09 12.54
CA ILE A 199 -11.57 -13.64 11.20
C ILE A 199 -12.96 -14.05 10.69
N ALA A 200 -13.71 -14.79 11.49
CA ALA A 200 -15.08 -15.21 11.14
C ALA A 200 -16.01 -14.01 10.93
N GLY A 201 -15.93 -13.01 11.81
CA GLY A 201 -16.71 -11.77 11.72
C GLY A 201 -16.41 -10.99 10.45
N PHE A 202 -15.14 -10.83 10.09
CA PHE A 202 -14.72 -10.20 8.84
C PHE A 202 -15.26 -10.96 7.61
N GLN A 203 -15.12 -12.28 7.60
CA GLN A 203 -15.62 -13.09 6.48
C GLN A 203 -17.14 -13.02 6.36
N GLN A 204 -17.85 -12.92 7.47
CA GLN A 204 -19.29 -12.72 7.47
C GLN A 204 -19.66 -11.34 6.94
N GLU A 205 -18.96 -10.28 7.35
CA GLU A 205 -19.13 -8.93 6.82
C GLU A 205 -18.98 -8.89 5.28
N MET A 206 -17.96 -9.56 4.74
CA MET A 206 -17.74 -9.65 3.29
C MET A 206 -18.88 -10.36 2.56
N ARG A 207 -19.42 -11.44 3.14
CA ARG A 207 -20.58 -12.16 2.58
C ARG A 207 -21.83 -11.27 2.59
N ASP A 208 -22.10 -10.59 3.70
CA ASP A 208 -23.26 -9.73 3.87
C ASP A 208 -23.19 -8.50 2.98
N ALA A 209 -22.00 -8.02 2.68
CA ALA A 209 -21.72 -6.96 1.71
C ALA A 209 -21.92 -7.39 0.26
N GLY A 210 -21.96 -8.71 -0.03
CA GLY A 210 -21.88 -9.22 -1.39
C GLY A 210 -20.57 -8.85 -2.10
N ALA A 211 -19.50 -8.62 -1.33
CA ALA A 211 -18.22 -8.18 -1.86
C ALA A 211 -17.52 -9.31 -2.65
N ASP A 212 -16.72 -8.93 -3.65
CA ASP A 212 -15.73 -9.83 -4.26
C ASP A 212 -14.47 -9.81 -3.38
N TRP A 213 -14.19 -10.93 -2.70
CA TRP A 213 -13.12 -10.99 -1.72
C TRP A 213 -12.36 -12.30 -1.71
N GLN A 214 -11.09 -12.22 -1.31
CA GLN A 214 -10.19 -13.35 -1.13
C GLN A 214 -9.53 -13.24 0.24
N PHE A 215 -9.33 -14.39 0.89
CA PHE A 215 -8.63 -14.50 2.16
C PHE A 215 -7.60 -15.63 2.07
N LEU A 216 -6.32 -15.26 2.09
CA LEU A 216 -5.21 -16.22 2.05
C LEU A 216 -4.55 -16.28 3.43
N SER A 217 -4.49 -17.50 3.97
CA SER A 217 -3.83 -17.77 5.25
C SER A 217 -2.54 -18.57 5.01
N TYR A 218 -1.42 -18.02 5.48
CA TYR A 218 -0.08 -18.61 5.28
C TYR A 218 0.36 -19.37 6.52
N GLY A 219 0.43 -20.71 6.42
CA GLY A 219 0.85 -21.59 7.52
C GLY A 219 2.28 -21.28 8.00
N GLY A 220 2.47 -21.18 9.32
CA GLY A 220 3.74 -20.86 9.96
C GLY A 220 4.10 -19.37 9.99
N ALA A 221 3.33 -18.51 9.34
CA ALA A 221 3.55 -17.08 9.38
C ALA A 221 2.81 -16.44 10.57
N VAL A 222 3.51 -15.55 11.27
CA VAL A 222 2.97 -14.74 12.37
C VAL A 222 2.67 -13.32 11.87
N HIS A 223 2.27 -12.41 12.76
CA HIS A 223 2.13 -10.98 12.42
C HIS A 223 3.42 -10.39 11.85
N CYS A 224 3.34 -9.30 11.09
CA CYS A 224 4.47 -8.63 10.45
C CYS A 224 5.25 -9.46 9.41
N PHE A 225 4.77 -10.60 8.96
CA PHE A 225 5.52 -11.46 8.04
C PHE A 225 5.98 -10.74 6.76
N ALA A 226 5.33 -9.66 6.37
CA ALA A 226 5.64 -8.87 5.17
C ALA A 226 6.50 -7.62 5.44
N ILE A 227 6.91 -7.36 6.69
CA ILE A 227 7.71 -6.18 7.07
C ILE A 227 9.19 -6.59 7.21
N PRO A 228 10.10 -6.19 6.29
CA PRO A 228 11.49 -6.66 6.29
C PRO A 228 12.28 -6.34 7.57
N THR A 229 11.90 -5.26 8.27
CA THR A 229 12.55 -4.81 9.51
C THR A 229 12.01 -5.47 10.79
N ALA A 230 10.98 -6.33 10.68
CA ALA A 230 10.41 -7.04 11.82
C ALA A 230 11.34 -8.17 12.27
N ASP A 231 12.20 -7.90 13.26
CA ASP A 231 13.26 -8.78 13.75
C ASP A 231 12.83 -9.80 14.83
N GLY A 232 11.55 -9.79 15.21
CA GLY A 232 10.99 -10.69 16.22
C GLY A 232 11.14 -10.22 17.68
N LYS A 233 11.69 -9.03 17.92
CA LYS A 233 11.74 -8.45 19.29
C LYS A 233 10.36 -8.17 19.87
N VAL A 234 9.40 -7.81 19.00
CA VAL A 234 7.99 -7.77 19.38
C VAL A 234 7.45 -9.20 19.30
N PRO A 235 7.02 -9.82 20.42
CA PRO A 235 6.50 -11.18 20.41
C PRO A 235 5.34 -11.35 19.41
N GLY A 236 5.43 -12.38 18.56
CA GLY A 236 4.41 -12.65 17.53
C GLY A 236 4.49 -11.77 16.28
N CYS A 237 5.47 -10.87 16.17
CA CYS A 237 5.72 -10.01 15.00
C CYS A 237 7.11 -10.32 14.43
N LYS A 238 7.18 -10.99 13.27
CA LYS A 238 8.45 -11.39 12.67
C LYS A 238 8.34 -11.52 11.15
N TYR A 239 9.34 -11.02 10.44
CA TYR A 239 9.48 -11.18 9.00
C TYR A 239 9.68 -12.66 8.60
N ASP A 240 8.98 -13.09 7.55
CA ASP A 240 9.22 -14.36 6.87
C ASP A 240 9.36 -14.11 5.36
N GLU A 241 10.57 -14.20 4.86
CA GLU A 241 10.90 -13.87 3.47
C GLU A 241 10.09 -14.70 2.46
N ARG A 242 9.91 -15.99 2.72
CA ARG A 242 9.16 -16.88 1.83
C ARG A 242 7.70 -16.46 1.74
N THR A 243 7.08 -16.20 2.89
CA THR A 243 5.68 -15.76 2.96
C THR A 243 5.52 -14.37 2.38
N ALA A 244 6.42 -13.43 2.68
CA ALA A 244 6.43 -12.10 2.11
C ALA A 244 6.45 -12.15 0.56
N LYS A 245 7.37 -12.91 -0.04
CA LYS A 245 7.46 -13.08 -1.49
C LYS A 245 6.16 -13.61 -2.10
N ARG A 246 5.52 -14.60 -1.46
CA ARG A 246 4.24 -15.16 -1.90
C ARG A 246 3.12 -14.14 -1.81
N ALA A 247 3.06 -13.41 -0.71
CA ALA A 247 2.03 -12.41 -0.46
C ALA A 247 2.14 -11.20 -1.41
N PHE A 248 3.35 -10.71 -1.67
CA PHE A 248 3.55 -9.67 -2.68
C PHE A 248 3.20 -10.14 -4.10
N ALA A 249 3.56 -11.36 -4.47
CA ALA A 249 3.17 -11.94 -5.76
C ALA A 249 1.64 -12.01 -5.88
N GLN A 250 0.94 -12.40 -4.81
CA GLN A 250 -0.52 -12.43 -4.79
C GLN A 250 -1.14 -11.03 -4.90
N MET A 251 -0.58 -10.03 -4.23
CA MET A 251 -1.00 -8.63 -4.39
C MET A 251 -0.85 -8.15 -5.84
N HIS A 252 0.30 -8.41 -6.47
CA HIS A 252 0.52 -8.04 -7.88
C HIS A 252 -0.44 -8.74 -8.81
N GLN A 253 -0.70 -10.04 -8.61
CA GLN A 253 -1.69 -10.79 -9.39
C GLN A 253 -3.10 -10.20 -9.22
N PHE A 254 -3.50 -9.91 -8.00
CA PHE A 254 -4.80 -9.31 -7.69
C PHE A 254 -4.99 -7.96 -8.37
N PHE A 255 -4.03 -7.05 -8.25
CA PHE A 255 -4.12 -5.75 -8.91
C PHE A 255 -4.06 -5.88 -10.44
N GLY A 256 -3.25 -6.79 -11.00
CA GLY A 256 -3.24 -7.09 -12.43
C GLY A 256 -4.63 -7.51 -12.92
N GLU A 257 -5.26 -8.47 -12.24
CA GLU A 257 -6.61 -8.95 -12.58
C GLU A 257 -7.66 -7.83 -12.54
N ILE A 258 -7.71 -7.06 -11.46
CA ILE A 258 -8.78 -6.06 -11.27
C ILE A 258 -8.60 -4.79 -12.10
N PHE A 259 -7.38 -4.48 -12.55
CA PHE A 259 -7.10 -3.35 -13.42
C PHE A 259 -7.24 -3.69 -14.91
N GLU A 260 -7.16 -4.97 -15.29
CA GLU A 260 -7.39 -5.44 -16.67
C GLU A 260 -8.87 -5.78 -16.95
N ALA A 261 -9.68 -5.97 -15.90
CA ALA A 261 -11.12 -6.26 -16.04
C ALA A 261 -11.83 -5.05 -16.69
N LYS A 262 -12.39 -5.30 -17.91
CA LYS A 262 -13.17 -4.34 -18.70
C LYS A 262 -14.60 -4.22 -18.18
#